data_96cfbc93f82f0aa75c0c74cd98248e35
#
_entry.id   96cfbc93f82f0aa75c0c74cd98248e35
#
_cell.length_a   1.000
_cell.length_b   1.000
_cell.length_c   1.000
_cell.angle_alpha   90.00
_cell.angle_beta   90.00
_cell.angle_gamma   90.00
#
_symmetry.space_group_name_H-M   'P 1'
#
loop_
_entity.id
_entity.type
_entity.pdbx_description
1 polymer ?
#
loop_
_entity_poly.entity_id
_entity_poly.type
_entity_poly.pdbx_seq_one_letter_code
_entity_poly.pdbx_strand_id
1 'polypeptide(L)'
;MSTRPNPMVINGFWIIKGRLQYEHVLVVLEERLLIHDRFRQRVVKHQGALRTRTYWQTDPEFDLSEHVRRVVLPLPGDTETLNDTVAQLLSDPLDLNRPLWTFTLIEGYEGGSVFFGRIHHCIGDGAALVRVLLALTDESAEGARPSPVAGAGPPLNRNTLRPPTGAAARPGSAISRQGRKRAGQPAHLLSLAARGGRLAGRFVAVLAKLALMTTDDKTAFKGEVGVGKAVAWSKGIPLDDVKFVKNTMEATVNDVLVAAMAGALRRYVEARGDNPQGKEIRAMVPVDIRGPEDTKLTNRLALVYLPLPIGIADPIDRLLETKRHMDAIKRSPEALVTYQAIAGLGVVSDRIARSVRGYYASKVSVVLTNVPGPSQKLYFAGKLLDTIVFWVPQSGSIGVGISIFSYAGQVNIGLITDRGLAPDPDTIVTAFQEEFDSFFYLAHVQELQARRNAEPASRAGSASNSD
;
A
#
# COMPACT_ATOMS: atom_id res chain seq x y z
N MET A 1 -17.16 7.48 -5.07
CA MET A 1 -16.57 6.48 -4.12
C MET A 1 -16.35 7.10 -2.75
N SER A 2 -16.07 8.37 -2.71
CA SER A 2 -15.89 9.14 -1.47
C SER A 2 -17.16 9.21 -0.65
N THR A 3 -17.05 8.97 0.66
CA THR A 3 -18.08 9.22 1.66
C THR A 3 -17.52 10.22 2.68
N ARG A 4 -18.39 10.86 3.47
CA ARG A 4 -17.91 11.81 4.50
C ARG A 4 -16.96 11.15 5.52
N PRO A 5 -17.21 9.92 6.02
CA PRO A 5 -16.27 9.21 6.88
C PRO A 5 -14.98 8.77 6.17
N ASN A 6 -15.08 8.37 4.89
CA ASN A 6 -13.95 7.85 4.11
C ASN A 6 -13.84 8.58 2.76
N PRO A 7 -13.19 9.76 2.72
CA PRO A 7 -13.19 10.65 1.55
C PRO A 7 -12.30 10.19 0.40
N MET A 8 -11.68 9.02 0.47
CA MET A 8 -10.76 8.48 -0.55
C MET A 8 -9.57 9.40 -0.85
N VAL A 9 -9.03 10.00 0.18
CA VAL A 9 -7.83 10.85 0.12
C VAL A 9 -6.62 10.03 0.56
N ILE A 10 -5.59 10.01 -0.27
CA ILE A 10 -4.26 9.51 0.10
C ILE A 10 -3.58 10.63 0.87
N ASN A 11 -3.12 10.31 2.06
CA ASN A 11 -2.44 11.25 2.93
C ASN A 11 -1.04 10.75 3.20
N GLY A 12 -0.10 11.65 3.40
CA GLY A 12 1.25 11.29 3.76
C GLY A 12 2.08 12.51 4.10
N PHE A 13 3.20 12.28 4.76
CA PHE A 13 4.13 13.35 5.02
C PHE A 13 5.58 12.91 4.82
N TRP A 14 6.42 13.92 4.67
CA TRP A 14 7.87 13.82 4.68
C TRP A 14 8.39 14.57 5.89
N ILE A 15 9.16 13.90 6.74
CA ILE A 15 9.94 14.54 7.78
C ILE A 15 11.24 15.00 7.16
N ILE A 16 11.59 16.27 7.34
CA ILE A 16 12.69 16.93 6.65
C ILE A 16 13.62 17.54 7.69
N LYS A 17 14.90 17.19 7.61
CA LYS A 17 15.93 17.74 8.50
C LYS A 17 16.20 19.21 8.14
N GLY A 18 15.89 20.08 9.09
CA GLY A 18 16.05 21.51 8.96
C GLY A 18 14.81 22.21 8.40
N ARG A 19 14.84 23.53 8.49
CA ARG A 19 13.72 24.39 8.12
C ARG A 19 13.62 24.55 6.62
N LEU A 20 12.45 24.23 6.05
CA LEU A 20 12.10 24.53 4.67
C LEU A 20 11.68 26.00 4.52
N GLN A 21 12.06 26.61 3.41
CA GLN A 21 11.55 27.92 3.02
C GLN A 21 10.29 27.70 2.17
N TYR A 22 9.20 28.36 2.56
CA TYR A 22 7.89 28.21 1.90
C TYR A 22 7.98 28.56 0.42
N GLU A 23 8.70 29.62 0.07
CA GLU A 23 8.89 30.09 -1.29
C GLU A 23 9.60 29.03 -2.15
N HIS A 24 10.61 28.35 -1.59
CA HIS A 24 11.29 27.26 -2.30
C HIS A 24 10.38 26.05 -2.53
N VAL A 25 9.48 25.76 -1.58
CA VAL A 25 8.46 24.71 -1.75
C VAL A 25 7.53 25.06 -2.91
N LEU A 26 7.05 26.32 -3.02
CA LEU A 26 6.20 26.75 -4.11
C LEU A 26 6.88 26.61 -5.47
N VAL A 27 8.15 27.02 -5.58
CA VAL A 27 8.94 26.88 -6.82
C VAL A 27 9.03 25.42 -7.26
N VAL A 28 9.37 24.50 -6.34
CA VAL A 28 9.44 23.06 -6.66
C VAL A 28 8.09 22.52 -7.13
N LEU A 29 7.00 22.91 -6.47
CA LEU A 29 5.66 22.45 -6.85
C LEU A 29 5.24 23.02 -8.22
N GLU A 30 5.52 24.29 -8.49
CA GLU A 30 5.22 24.93 -9.77
C GLU A 30 5.98 24.25 -10.93
N GLU A 31 7.29 24.03 -10.75
CA GLU A 31 8.14 23.47 -11.79
C GLU A 31 7.94 21.97 -12.01
N ARG A 32 7.55 21.20 -10.96
CA ARG A 32 7.59 19.74 -11.02
C ARG A 32 6.25 19.06 -10.81
N LEU A 33 5.32 19.65 -10.03
CA LEU A 33 3.98 19.09 -9.83
C LEU A 33 3.02 19.56 -10.91
N LEU A 34 3.03 20.88 -11.19
CA LEU A 34 2.07 21.49 -12.10
C LEU A 34 2.34 21.22 -13.59
N ILE A 35 3.41 20.50 -13.94
CA ILE A 35 3.57 19.90 -15.28
C ILE A 35 2.51 18.83 -15.56
N HIS A 36 1.89 18.30 -14.51
CA HIS A 36 0.81 17.33 -14.60
C HIS A 36 -0.53 18.05 -14.57
N ASP A 37 -1.24 18.14 -15.69
CA ASP A 37 -2.53 18.86 -15.84
C ASP A 37 -3.55 18.53 -14.75
N ARG A 38 -3.56 17.28 -14.23
CA ARG A 38 -4.47 16.83 -13.18
C ARG A 38 -4.41 17.66 -11.90
N PHE A 39 -3.26 18.28 -11.60
CA PHE A 39 -3.10 19.14 -10.43
C PHE A 39 -3.63 20.56 -10.62
N ARG A 40 -3.99 20.93 -11.87
CA ARG A 40 -4.69 22.19 -12.19
C ARG A 40 -6.16 21.97 -12.59
N GLN A 41 -6.62 20.71 -12.58
CA GLN A 41 -7.97 20.37 -13.04
C GLN A 41 -8.89 20.05 -11.87
N ARG A 42 -10.12 20.50 -11.95
CA ARG A 42 -11.22 20.15 -11.07
C ARG A 42 -12.16 19.14 -11.73
N VAL A 43 -12.92 18.44 -10.91
CA VAL A 43 -13.91 17.44 -11.38
C VAL A 43 -15.26 18.12 -11.56
N VAL A 44 -15.76 18.17 -12.79
CA VAL A 44 -17.05 18.76 -13.12
C VAL A 44 -18.06 17.67 -13.44
N LYS A 45 -19.28 17.83 -12.91
CA LYS A 45 -20.42 16.96 -13.20
C LYS A 45 -21.35 17.65 -14.19
N HIS A 46 -21.60 16.99 -15.30
CA HIS A 46 -22.60 17.45 -16.28
C HIS A 46 -23.83 16.51 -16.20
N GLN A 47 -24.97 17.09 -15.88
CA GLN A 47 -26.26 16.37 -15.89
C GLN A 47 -26.77 16.27 -17.32
N GLY A 48 -26.66 15.10 -17.94
CA GLY A 48 -27.35 14.77 -19.19
C GLY A 48 -28.72 14.16 -18.91
N ALA A 49 -29.58 14.14 -19.92
CA ALA A 49 -30.96 13.65 -19.80
C ALA A 49 -31.08 12.21 -19.25
N LEU A 50 -30.09 11.35 -19.53
CA LEU A 50 -30.09 9.94 -19.11
C LEU A 50 -28.96 9.59 -18.13
N ARG A 51 -27.94 10.41 -18.00
CA ARG A 51 -26.71 10.10 -17.24
C ARG A 51 -25.97 11.36 -16.80
N THR A 52 -25.55 11.39 -15.55
CA THR A 52 -24.52 12.34 -15.10
C THR A 52 -23.16 11.87 -15.59
N ARG A 53 -22.45 12.74 -16.31
CA ARG A 53 -21.07 12.50 -16.74
C ARG A 53 -20.13 13.33 -15.89
N THR A 54 -19.01 12.76 -15.52
CA THR A 54 -17.92 13.45 -14.82
C THR A 54 -16.73 13.58 -15.75
N TYR A 55 -16.14 14.77 -15.82
CA TYR A 55 -14.94 15.04 -16.61
C TYR A 55 -14.02 16.01 -15.89
N TRP A 56 -12.80 16.05 -16.31
CA TRP A 56 -11.79 16.95 -15.82
C TRP A 56 -11.86 18.27 -16.60
N GLN A 57 -11.81 19.38 -15.87
CA GLN A 57 -11.78 20.72 -16.45
C GLN A 57 -10.67 21.51 -15.77
N THR A 58 -9.86 22.23 -16.53
CA THR A 58 -8.90 23.18 -15.96
C THR A 58 -9.64 24.20 -15.11
N ASP A 59 -9.18 24.44 -13.91
CA ASP A 59 -9.73 25.44 -13.01
C ASP A 59 -9.26 26.83 -13.49
N PRO A 60 -10.17 27.73 -13.92
CA PRO A 60 -9.78 29.05 -14.43
C PRO A 60 -9.25 29.99 -13.32
N GLU A 61 -9.58 29.67 -12.06
CA GLU A 61 -9.16 30.45 -10.88
C GLU A 61 -8.11 29.70 -10.05
N PHE A 62 -7.34 28.82 -10.69
CA PHE A 62 -6.30 28.06 -10.01
C PHE A 62 -5.21 28.99 -9.47
N ASP A 63 -4.99 28.92 -8.16
CA ASP A 63 -3.88 29.57 -7.48
C ASP A 63 -3.14 28.55 -6.61
N LEU A 64 -1.83 28.40 -6.85
CA LEU A 64 -0.98 27.47 -6.11
C LEU A 64 -0.96 27.79 -4.60
N SER A 65 -0.98 29.06 -4.23
CA SER A 65 -0.92 29.49 -2.85
C SER A 65 -2.14 29.05 -2.00
N GLU A 66 -3.30 28.84 -2.64
CA GLU A 66 -4.50 28.32 -1.98
C GLU A 66 -4.40 26.82 -1.70
N HIS A 67 -3.52 26.12 -2.43
CA HIS A 67 -3.29 24.69 -2.29
C HIS A 67 -2.14 24.33 -1.33
N VAL A 68 -1.32 25.33 -0.93
CA VAL A 68 -0.16 25.13 -0.06
C VAL A 68 -0.30 26.01 1.19
N ARG A 69 -0.50 25.35 2.33
CA ARG A 69 -0.71 26.04 3.63
C ARG A 69 0.56 25.99 4.48
N ARG A 70 0.66 26.91 5.43
CA ARG A 70 1.67 26.88 6.50
C ARG A 70 1.01 26.71 7.85
N VAL A 71 1.60 25.87 8.68
CA VAL A 71 1.19 25.65 10.06
C VAL A 71 2.45 25.59 10.92
N VAL A 72 2.44 26.28 12.06
CA VAL A 72 3.50 26.15 13.06
C VAL A 72 2.99 25.25 14.16
N LEU A 73 3.77 24.21 14.50
CA LEU A 73 3.39 23.32 15.60
C LEU A 73 3.39 24.06 16.93
N PRO A 74 2.41 23.77 17.79
CA PRO A 74 2.48 24.17 19.19
C PRO A 74 3.72 23.59 19.86
N LEU A 75 4.24 24.27 20.87
CA LEU A 75 5.31 23.69 21.69
C LEU A 75 4.75 22.49 22.48
N PRO A 76 5.53 21.41 22.65
CA PRO A 76 6.98 21.32 22.42
C PRO A 76 7.41 20.96 20.99
N GLY A 77 6.51 20.77 20.04
CA GLY A 77 6.82 20.41 18.63
C GLY A 77 7.32 18.99 18.47
N ASP A 78 6.83 18.09 19.29
CA ASP A 78 7.14 16.66 19.34
C ASP A 78 6.18 15.80 18.49
N THR A 79 6.31 14.49 18.58
CA THR A 79 5.48 13.54 17.85
C THR A 79 4.00 13.62 18.24
N GLU A 80 3.68 13.91 19.50
CA GLU A 80 2.29 14.00 19.98
C GLU A 80 1.60 15.23 19.37
N THR A 81 2.24 16.40 19.42
CA THR A 81 1.73 17.63 18.79
C THR A 81 1.61 17.51 17.27
N LEU A 82 2.54 16.78 16.64
CA LEU A 82 2.44 16.49 15.20
C LEU A 82 1.26 15.56 14.89
N ASN A 83 1.06 14.49 15.67
CA ASN A 83 -0.07 13.58 15.53
C ASN A 83 -1.41 14.31 15.59
N ASP A 84 -1.58 15.17 16.60
CA ASP A 84 -2.81 15.94 16.76
C ASP A 84 -3.05 16.90 15.61
N THR A 85 -2.00 17.59 15.16
CA THR A 85 -2.08 18.50 14.01
C THR A 85 -2.46 17.74 12.73
N VAL A 86 -1.82 16.61 12.48
CA VAL A 86 -2.13 15.78 11.31
C VAL A 86 -3.54 15.20 11.40
N ALA A 87 -3.99 14.75 12.58
CA ALA A 87 -5.35 14.24 12.78
C ALA A 87 -6.42 15.32 12.50
N GLN A 88 -6.17 16.56 12.86
CA GLN A 88 -7.04 17.69 12.51
C GLN A 88 -7.06 17.92 10.99
N LEU A 89 -5.89 18.02 10.36
CA LEU A 89 -5.78 18.19 8.90
C LEU A 89 -6.45 17.07 8.13
N LEU A 90 -6.41 15.82 8.62
CA LEU A 90 -7.08 14.67 8.00
C LEU A 90 -8.61 14.80 8.04
N SER A 91 -9.15 15.46 9.05
CA SER A 91 -10.59 15.62 9.23
C SER A 91 -11.18 16.73 8.35
N ASP A 92 -10.36 17.64 7.83
CA ASP A 92 -10.80 18.71 6.94
C ASP A 92 -11.23 18.13 5.58
N PRO A 93 -12.39 18.48 5.02
CA PRO A 93 -12.75 18.08 3.68
C PRO A 93 -11.93 18.83 2.62
N LEU A 94 -11.61 18.17 1.50
CA LEU A 94 -11.13 18.86 0.31
C LEU A 94 -12.29 19.59 -0.36
N ASP A 95 -12.05 20.80 -0.88
CA ASP A 95 -13.05 21.52 -1.67
C ASP A 95 -13.27 20.83 -3.01
N LEU A 96 -14.50 20.35 -3.24
CA LEU A 96 -14.87 19.64 -4.46
C LEU A 96 -14.97 20.54 -5.70
N ASN A 97 -14.96 21.85 -5.52
CA ASN A 97 -15.00 22.84 -6.62
C ASN A 97 -13.61 23.25 -7.12
N ARG A 98 -12.57 22.81 -6.42
CA ARG A 98 -11.16 23.08 -6.72
C ARG A 98 -10.43 21.81 -7.13
N PRO A 99 -9.18 21.85 -7.62
CA PRO A 99 -8.32 20.68 -7.74
C PRO A 99 -8.19 19.94 -6.40
N LEU A 100 -8.39 18.62 -6.43
CA LEU A 100 -8.64 17.81 -5.23
C LEU A 100 -7.35 17.39 -4.52
N TRP A 101 -6.54 18.36 -4.13
CA TRP A 101 -5.31 18.15 -3.36
C TRP A 101 -4.95 19.37 -2.53
N THR A 102 -4.20 19.19 -1.47
CA THR A 102 -3.57 20.24 -0.66
C THR A 102 -2.25 19.76 -0.12
N PHE A 103 -1.29 20.69 0.04
CA PHE A 103 -0.09 20.47 0.84
C PHE A 103 -0.09 21.40 2.05
N THR A 104 0.58 20.98 3.10
CA THR A 104 0.78 21.80 4.30
C THR A 104 2.24 21.68 4.72
N LEU A 105 2.93 22.82 4.76
CA LEU A 105 4.24 22.91 5.39
C LEU A 105 4.03 23.12 6.90
N ILE A 106 4.40 22.12 7.69
CA ILE A 106 4.32 22.14 9.15
C ILE A 106 5.73 22.44 9.67
N GLU A 107 5.89 23.55 10.37
CA GLU A 107 7.15 24.03 10.89
C GLU A 107 7.28 23.72 12.40
N GLY A 108 8.51 23.46 12.87
CA GLY A 108 8.79 23.33 14.29
C GLY A 108 8.80 21.91 14.84
N TYR A 109 8.65 20.89 13.98
CA TYR A 109 8.79 19.51 14.39
C TYR A 109 10.26 19.15 14.63
N GLU A 110 10.64 18.91 15.88
CA GLU A 110 12.03 18.56 16.28
C GLU A 110 13.08 19.49 15.65
N GLY A 111 12.77 20.79 15.54
CA GLY A 111 13.65 21.81 14.92
C GLY A 111 13.72 21.75 13.39
N GLY A 112 12.99 20.84 12.75
CA GLY A 112 12.87 20.68 11.30
C GLY A 112 11.50 21.09 10.74
N SER A 113 11.13 20.50 9.65
CA SER A 113 9.86 20.73 8.96
C SER A 113 9.21 19.40 8.57
N VAL A 114 7.88 19.40 8.47
CA VAL A 114 7.12 18.30 7.91
C VAL A 114 6.34 18.83 6.70
N PHE A 115 6.45 18.12 5.57
CA PHE A 115 5.69 18.43 4.37
C PHE A 115 4.56 17.41 4.22
N PHE A 116 3.35 17.83 4.59
CA PHE A 116 2.16 16.97 4.63
C PHE A 116 1.33 17.16 3.37
N GLY A 117 1.03 16.07 2.68
CA GLY A 117 0.26 16.04 1.44
C GLY A 117 -1.05 15.28 1.57
N ARG A 118 -2.09 15.81 0.92
CA ARG A 118 -3.42 15.23 0.81
C ARG A 118 -3.89 15.26 -0.62
N ILE A 119 -4.07 14.09 -1.23
CA ILE A 119 -4.40 13.98 -2.66
C ILE A 119 -5.56 13.00 -2.82
N HIS A 120 -6.66 13.46 -3.43
CA HIS A 120 -7.80 12.58 -3.69
C HIS A 120 -7.45 11.50 -4.72
N HIS A 121 -7.83 10.26 -4.44
CA HIS A 121 -7.48 9.07 -5.24
C HIS A 121 -7.99 9.10 -6.70
N CYS A 122 -8.88 10.05 -7.07
CA CYS A 122 -9.28 10.22 -8.46
C CYS A 122 -8.17 10.81 -9.34
N ILE A 123 -7.18 11.52 -8.76
CA ILE A 123 -6.03 12.09 -9.49
C ILE A 123 -5.10 10.97 -9.98
N GLY A 124 -4.85 9.99 -9.13
CA GLY A 124 -4.03 8.83 -9.46
C GLY A 124 -4.10 7.79 -8.33
N ASP A 125 -3.71 6.56 -8.61
CA ASP A 125 -3.53 5.55 -7.57
C ASP A 125 -2.20 5.74 -6.83
N GLY A 126 -2.02 4.97 -5.74
CA GLY A 126 -0.86 5.09 -4.87
C GLY A 126 0.47 4.99 -5.61
N ALA A 127 0.62 4.03 -6.53
CA ALA A 127 1.87 3.85 -7.28
C ALA A 127 2.15 5.02 -8.25
N ALA A 128 1.11 5.57 -8.88
CA ALA A 128 1.25 6.75 -9.74
C ALA A 128 1.60 7.99 -8.92
N LEU A 129 0.94 8.19 -7.77
CA LEU A 129 1.20 9.35 -6.91
C LEU A 129 2.58 9.28 -6.24
N VAL A 130 3.04 8.10 -5.81
CA VAL A 130 4.41 7.93 -5.30
C VAL A 130 5.43 8.36 -6.36
N ARG A 131 5.26 7.97 -7.63
CA ARG A 131 6.16 8.43 -8.70
C ARG A 131 6.15 9.95 -8.87
N VAL A 132 4.97 10.58 -8.85
CA VAL A 132 4.84 12.05 -8.96
C VAL A 132 5.51 12.73 -7.77
N LEU A 133 5.26 12.25 -6.56
CA LEU A 133 5.84 12.84 -5.35
C LEU A 133 7.37 12.67 -5.30
N LEU A 134 7.88 11.50 -5.69
CA LEU A 134 9.34 11.29 -5.77
C LEU A 134 10.00 12.15 -6.86
N ALA A 135 9.26 12.52 -7.93
CA ALA A 135 9.78 13.45 -8.93
C ALA A 135 9.94 14.90 -8.41
N LEU A 136 9.35 15.22 -7.24
CA LEU A 136 9.58 16.50 -6.56
C LEU A 136 10.92 16.55 -5.82
N THR A 137 11.59 15.41 -5.62
CA THR A 137 12.82 15.29 -4.83
C THR A 137 14.08 15.30 -5.70
N ASP A 138 15.22 15.48 -5.08
CA ASP A 138 16.55 15.47 -5.68
C ASP A 138 17.43 14.41 -5.02
N GLU A 139 18.50 13.98 -5.70
CA GLU A 139 19.51 13.05 -5.16
C GLU A 139 20.61 13.77 -4.35
N SER A 140 20.68 15.10 -4.44
CA SER A 140 21.62 15.92 -3.68
C SER A 140 20.96 17.20 -3.17
N ALA A 141 21.59 17.87 -2.22
CA ALA A 141 21.14 19.14 -1.66
C ALA A 141 21.20 20.28 -2.70
N GLU A 142 22.08 20.19 -3.67
CA GLU A 142 22.31 21.17 -4.74
C GLU A 142 21.27 21.05 -5.88
N GLY A 143 20.37 20.08 -5.82
CA GLY A 143 19.26 19.96 -6.75
C GLY A 143 19.57 19.17 -8.02
N ALA A 144 20.50 18.24 -7.99
CA ALA A 144 20.63 17.26 -9.07
C ALA A 144 19.37 16.40 -9.12
N ARG A 145 18.58 16.53 -10.21
CA ARG A 145 17.34 15.75 -10.39
C ARG A 145 17.66 14.27 -10.30
N PRO A 146 16.84 13.48 -9.60
CA PRO A 146 16.96 12.02 -9.65
C PRO A 146 16.90 11.60 -11.12
N SER A 147 17.86 10.81 -11.58
CA SER A 147 17.72 10.05 -12.82
C SER A 147 16.37 9.34 -12.78
N PRO A 148 15.60 9.29 -13.89
CA PRO A 148 14.29 8.64 -13.90
C PRO A 148 14.44 7.27 -13.28
N VAL A 149 13.89 7.16 -12.07
CA VAL A 149 14.26 6.15 -11.08
C VAL A 149 14.23 4.78 -11.70
N ALA A 150 15.40 4.25 -12.00
CA ALA A 150 15.67 2.82 -12.08
C ALA A 150 15.40 2.12 -10.72
N GLY A 151 14.72 2.78 -9.79
CA GLY A 151 14.55 2.38 -8.42
C GLY A 151 13.27 2.78 -7.72
N ALA A 152 12.21 3.24 -8.39
CA ALA A 152 10.92 2.81 -7.92
C ALA A 152 10.99 1.29 -8.00
N GLY A 153 11.32 0.64 -6.89
CA GLY A 153 11.54 -0.80 -6.83
C GLY A 153 10.45 -1.50 -7.63
N PRO A 154 10.72 -2.62 -8.28
CA PRO A 154 9.76 -3.24 -9.16
C PRO A 154 8.40 -3.21 -8.44
N PRO A 155 7.34 -2.78 -9.12
CA PRO A 155 6.00 -2.77 -8.51
C PRO A 155 5.86 -4.08 -7.80
N LEU A 156 5.32 -4.05 -6.56
CA LEU A 156 5.22 -5.22 -5.71
C LEU A 156 5.16 -6.48 -6.55
N ASN A 157 6.34 -7.01 -6.75
CA ASN A 157 6.57 -8.32 -7.23
C ASN A 157 6.03 -8.71 -8.61
N ARG A 158 6.73 -8.32 -9.67
CA ARG A 158 6.60 -8.98 -10.97
C ARG A 158 6.77 -10.51 -10.88
N ASN A 159 7.40 -11.03 -9.86
CA ASN A 159 7.59 -12.46 -9.66
C ASN A 159 6.47 -13.16 -8.89
N THR A 160 5.54 -12.40 -8.25
CA THR A 160 4.48 -13.01 -7.44
C THR A 160 3.11 -13.06 -8.10
N LEU A 161 2.88 -12.28 -9.17
CA LEU A 161 1.61 -12.31 -9.91
C LEU A 161 1.81 -12.51 -11.41
N ARG A 162 2.96 -13.04 -11.84
CA ARG A 162 3.11 -13.46 -13.23
C ARG A 162 2.17 -14.63 -13.47
N PRO A 163 1.15 -14.49 -14.33
CA PRO A 163 0.42 -15.65 -14.79
C PRO A 163 1.42 -16.60 -15.42
N PRO A 164 1.24 -17.92 -15.32
CA PRO A 164 2.12 -18.87 -15.97
C PRO A 164 2.27 -18.45 -17.42
N THR A 165 3.50 -18.27 -17.86
CA THR A 165 3.86 -17.80 -19.20
C THR A 165 3.29 -18.74 -20.25
N GLY A 166 2.18 -18.34 -20.81
CA GLY A 166 1.49 -19.04 -21.88
C GLY A 166 0.49 -18.10 -22.53
N ALA A 167 0.91 -17.46 -23.62
CA ALA A 167 0.11 -16.64 -24.52
C ALA A 167 -0.14 -15.18 -24.10
N ALA A 168 0.91 -14.34 -24.28
CA ALA A 168 0.68 -12.93 -24.58
C ALA A 168 0.24 -12.82 -26.05
N ALA A 169 -1.04 -12.61 -26.29
CA ALA A 169 -1.53 -12.15 -27.58
C ALA A 169 -1.07 -10.68 -27.75
N ARG A 170 -0.13 -10.44 -28.65
CA ARG A 170 0.21 -9.10 -29.15
C ARG A 170 -0.91 -8.64 -30.09
N PRO A 171 -1.50 -7.46 -29.95
CA PRO A 171 -2.31 -6.87 -30.99
C PRO A 171 -1.41 -6.15 -32.01
N GLY A 172 -1.49 -6.60 -33.23
CA GLY A 172 -1.33 -5.76 -34.42
C GLY A 172 0.07 -5.43 -34.90
N SER A 173 0.63 -6.28 -35.75
CA SER A 173 1.50 -5.86 -36.83
C SER A 173 1.06 -6.53 -38.13
N ALA A 174 1.12 -5.74 -39.19
CA ALA A 174 0.68 -5.96 -40.56
C ALA A 174 0.71 -7.41 -41.08
N ILE A 175 -0.38 -7.73 -41.76
CA ILE A 175 -0.54 -8.93 -42.60
C ILE A 175 0.42 -8.85 -43.80
N SER A 176 1.47 -9.68 -43.80
CA SER A 176 2.12 -10.07 -45.01
C SER A 176 1.50 -11.40 -45.48
N ARG A 177 0.86 -11.34 -46.62
CA ARG A 177 0.35 -12.50 -47.33
C ARG A 177 1.54 -13.29 -47.90
N GLN A 178 1.88 -14.41 -47.28
CA GLN A 178 2.46 -15.58 -47.99
C GLN A 178 2.51 -16.78 -47.04
N GLY A 179 2.00 -17.91 -47.49
CA GLY A 179 2.16 -19.19 -46.81
C GLY A 179 0.89 -20.04 -46.69
N ARG A 180 0.46 -20.58 -47.81
CA ARG A 180 -0.56 -21.62 -47.91
C ARG A 180 -0.15 -22.89 -47.16
N LYS A 181 -1.13 -23.50 -46.49
CA LYS A 181 -1.29 -24.91 -46.13
C LYS A 181 -0.41 -25.51 -45.03
N ARG A 182 -1.03 -25.62 -43.83
CA ARG A 182 -1.03 -26.88 -43.06
C ARG A 182 -2.38 -27.00 -42.35
N ALA A 183 -3.16 -28.00 -42.77
CA ALA A 183 -4.41 -28.36 -42.10
C ALA A 183 -4.13 -28.70 -40.62
N GLY A 184 -4.83 -28.04 -39.73
CA GLY A 184 -4.63 -28.17 -38.30
C GLY A 184 -4.99 -29.55 -37.78
N GLN A 185 -4.16 -30.09 -36.93
CA GLN A 185 -4.48 -31.25 -36.13
C GLN A 185 -5.60 -30.91 -35.14
N PRO A 186 -6.68 -31.68 -35.07
CA PRO A 186 -7.81 -31.41 -34.14
C PRO A 186 -7.39 -31.39 -32.67
N ALA A 187 -6.27 -32.03 -32.31
CA ALA A 187 -5.69 -31.99 -30.96
C ALA A 187 -5.26 -30.60 -30.49
N HIS A 188 -4.85 -29.69 -31.38
CA HIS A 188 -4.42 -28.33 -31.02
C HIS A 188 -5.63 -27.44 -30.70
N LEU A 189 -6.74 -27.58 -31.42
CA LEU A 189 -7.99 -26.87 -31.15
C LEU A 189 -8.64 -27.33 -29.84
N LEU A 190 -8.62 -28.63 -29.58
CA LEU A 190 -9.09 -29.19 -28.30
C LEU A 190 -8.24 -28.74 -27.12
N SER A 191 -6.93 -28.60 -27.27
CA SER A 191 -6.04 -28.10 -26.23
C SER A 191 -6.24 -26.61 -25.94
N LEU A 192 -6.55 -25.80 -26.96
CA LEU A 192 -6.90 -24.38 -26.81
C LEU A 192 -8.27 -24.21 -26.16
N ALA A 193 -9.27 -25.00 -26.56
CA ALA A 193 -10.59 -25.00 -25.96
C ALA A 193 -10.55 -25.49 -24.50
N ALA A 194 -9.78 -26.50 -24.16
CA ALA A 194 -9.58 -26.99 -22.81
C ALA A 194 -8.82 -25.97 -21.92
N ARG A 195 -7.84 -25.26 -22.49
CA ARG A 195 -7.15 -24.14 -21.79
C ARG A 195 -8.10 -22.95 -21.55
N GLY A 196 -8.88 -22.57 -22.56
CA GLY A 196 -9.92 -21.54 -22.44
C GLY A 196 -10.98 -21.90 -21.41
N GLY A 197 -11.47 -23.14 -21.42
CA GLY A 197 -12.43 -23.65 -20.44
C GLY A 197 -11.91 -23.67 -19.01
N ARG A 198 -10.65 -24.06 -18.81
CA ARG A 198 -10.00 -24.02 -17.47
C ARG A 198 -9.81 -22.59 -16.96
N LEU A 199 -9.49 -21.64 -17.85
CA LEU A 199 -9.37 -20.23 -17.49
C LEU A 199 -10.74 -19.65 -17.12
N ALA A 200 -11.76 -19.92 -17.92
CA ALA A 200 -13.14 -19.51 -17.65
C ALA A 200 -13.65 -20.13 -16.34
N GLY A 201 -13.39 -21.41 -16.08
CA GLY A 201 -13.75 -22.08 -14.83
C GLY A 201 -13.08 -21.45 -13.62
N ARG A 202 -11.79 -21.09 -13.70
CA ARG A 202 -11.08 -20.35 -12.63
C ARG A 202 -11.67 -18.97 -12.39
N PHE A 203 -12.07 -18.27 -13.46
CA PHE A 203 -12.70 -16.96 -13.37
C PHE A 203 -14.05 -17.05 -12.65
N VAL A 204 -14.89 -18.01 -13.03
CA VAL A 204 -16.18 -18.26 -12.35
C VAL A 204 -15.96 -18.64 -10.88
N ALA A 205 -14.98 -19.49 -10.57
CA ALA A 205 -14.67 -19.87 -9.21
C ALA A 205 -14.26 -18.69 -8.33
N VAL A 206 -13.46 -17.74 -8.85
CA VAL A 206 -13.10 -16.52 -8.13
C VAL A 206 -14.32 -15.62 -7.90
N LEU A 207 -15.15 -15.42 -8.92
CA LEU A 207 -16.40 -14.65 -8.75
C LEU A 207 -17.32 -15.31 -7.72
N ALA A 208 -17.47 -16.63 -7.73
CA ALA A 208 -18.24 -17.36 -6.73
C ALA A 208 -17.63 -17.21 -5.33
N LYS A 209 -16.30 -17.36 -5.19
CA LYS A 209 -15.58 -17.11 -3.94
C LYS A 209 -15.89 -15.72 -3.39
N LEU A 210 -15.77 -14.69 -4.23
CA LEU A 210 -16.02 -13.30 -3.83
C LEU A 210 -17.49 -13.05 -3.46
N ALA A 211 -18.42 -13.65 -4.21
CA ALA A 211 -19.86 -13.54 -3.94
C ALA A 211 -20.29 -14.28 -2.66
N LEU A 212 -19.67 -15.43 -2.37
CA LEU A 212 -19.99 -16.27 -1.21
C LEU A 212 -19.15 -15.93 0.02
N MET A 213 -18.19 -15.01 -0.09
CA MET A 213 -17.31 -14.62 1.01
C MET A 213 -18.16 -14.11 2.19
N THR A 214 -17.95 -14.68 3.38
CA THR A 214 -18.61 -14.23 4.62
C THR A 214 -18.08 -12.87 5.06
N THR A 215 -18.80 -12.17 5.92
CA THR A 215 -18.26 -10.99 6.61
C THR A 215 -17.13 -11.41 7.54
N ASP A 216 -16.16 -10.50 7.76
CA ASP A 216 -15.14 -10.70 8.78
C ASP A 216 -15.77 -10.90 10.16
N ASP A 217 -15.03 -11.61 11.00
CA ASP A 217 -15.40 -11.76 12.41
C ASP A 217 -15.52 -10.39 13.09
N LYS A 218 -16.44 -10.30 14.03
CA LYS A 218 -16.60 -9.09 14.85
C LYS A 218 -15.40 -8.95 15.78
N THR A 219 -14.68 -7.86 15.61
CA THR A 219 -13.53 -7.47 16.43
C THR A 219 -13.61 -5.97 16.69
N ALA A 220 -12.69 -5.43 17.48
CA ALA A 220 -12.54 -3.98 17.70
C ALA A 220 -12.41 -3.15 16.41
N PHE A 221 -12.03 -3.79 15.29
CA PHE A 221 -11.88 -3.13 13.98
C PHE A 221 -13.16 -3.06 13.15
N LYS A 222 -14.27 -3.62 13.63
CA LYS A 222 -15.53 -3.76 12.89
C LYS A 222 -16.67 -3.03 13.58
N GLY A 223 -17.21 -2.00 12.93
CA GLY A 223 -18.31 -1.21 13.47
C GLY A 223 -18.70 -0.07 12.54
N GLU A 224 -19.42 0.90 13.06
CA GLU A 224 -19.76 2.11 12.33
C GLU A 224 -18.55 3.05 12.30
N VAL A 225 -18.19 3.51 11.10
CA VAL A 225 -17.08 4.43 10.90
C VAL A 225 -17.53 5.88 10.98
N GLY A 226 -16.76 6.68 11.72
CA GLY A 226 -16.97 8.12 11.90
C GLY A 226 -16.08 8.97 10.98
N VAL A 227 -16.19 10.28 11.15
CA VAL A 227 -15.34 11.26 10.45
C VAL A 227 -13.97 11.39 11.12
N GLY A 228 -13.92 11.29 12.46
CA GLY A 228 -12.69 11.42 13.22
C GLY A 228 -11.70 10.30 12.93
N LYS A 229 -10.46 10.68 12.61
CA LYS A 229 -9.35 9.75 12.36
C LYS A 229 -8.26 9.93 13.41
N ALA A 230 -7.55 8.85 13.68
CA ALA A 230 -6.32 8.85 14.44
C ALA A 230 -5.22 8.25 13.56
N VAL A 231 -4.01 8.71 13.73
CA VAL A 231 -2.85 8.25 12.96
C VAL A 231 -1.68 7.95 13.88
N ALA A 232 -0.88 6.98 13.45
CA ALA A 232 0.40 6.69 14.07
C ALA A 232 1.38 6.22 12.99
N TRP A 233 2.66 6.20 13.34
CA TRP A 233 3.72 5.65 12.49
C TRP A 233 4.84 5.05 13.33
N SER A 234 5.51 4.05 12.79
CA SER A 234 6.63 3.41 13.45
C SER A 234 7.90 4.24 13.32
N LYS A 235 8.83 4.04 14.25
CA LYS A 235 10.24 4.28 13.97
C LYS A 235 10.68 3.36 12.84
N GLY A 236 11.66 3.81 12.04
CA GLY A 236 12.18 2.99 10.95
C GLY A 236 12.80 1.68 11.46
N ILE A 237 12.42 0.56 10.85
CA ILE A 237 13.06 -0.73 11.05
C ILE A 237 14.13 -0.90 9.97
N PRO A 238 15.39 -1.23 10.30
CA PRO A 238 16.41 -1.48 9.29
C PRO A 238 15.95 -2.57 8.32
N LEU A 239 15.96 -2.26 7.02
CA LEU A 239 15.55 -3.23 5.99
C LEU A 239 16.45 -4.47 6.00
N ASP A 240 17.70 -4.34 6.42
CA ASP A 240 18.63 -5.45 6.50
C ASP A 240 18.27 -6.41 7.63
N ASP A 241 17.70 -5.92 8.75
CA ASP A 241 17.16 -6.76 9.81
C ASP A 241 15.95 -7.56 9.32
N VAL A 242 15.07 -6.91 8.53
CA VAL A 242 13.95 -7.61 7.89
C VAL A 242 14.44 -8.67 6.90
N LYS A 243 15.51 -8.37 6.14
CA LYS A 243 16.13 -9.33 5.22
C LYS A 243 16.79 -10.49 5.97
N PHE A 244 17.40 -10.23 7.11
CA PHE A 244 17.98 -11.26 7.96
C PHE A 244 16.89 -12.24 8.43
N VAL A 245 15.81 -11.73 9.00
CA VAL A 245 14.68 -12.56 9.46
C VAL A 245 14.11 -13.38 8.29
N LYS A 246 13.81 -12.73 7.16
CA LYS A 246 13.24 -13.45 6.02
C LYS A 246 14.12 -14.56 5.46
N ASN A 247 15.45 -14.37 5.47
CA ASN A 247 16.39 -15.37 4.97
C ASN A 247 16.48 -16.56 5.92
N THR A 248 16.58 -16.30 7.22
CA THR A 248 16.65 -17.34 8.26
C THR A 248 15.37 -18.17 8.33
N MET A 249 14.20 -17.52 8.15
CA MET A 249 12.88 -18.18 8.22
C MET A 249 12.31 -18.59 6.87
N GLU A 250 13.12 -18.56 5.80
CA GLU A 250 12.72 -18.92 4.44
C GLU A 250 11.41 -18.23 3.97
N ALA A 251 11.26 -16.95 4.32
CA ALA A 251 10.08 -16.14 4.02
C ALA A 251 10.42 -15.02 3.03
N THR A 252 9.43 -14.22 2.65
CA THR A 252 9.63 -12.94 1.97
C THR A 252 9.56 -11.78 2.94
N VAL A 253 10.09 -10.61 2.55
CA VAL A 253 9.94 -9.36 3.34
C VAL A 253 8.47 -9.09 3.67
N ASN A 254 7.58 -9.31 2.69
CA ASN A 254 6.14 -9.11 2.89
C ASN A 254 5.55 -10.11 3.89
N ASP A 255 5.97 -11.37 3.86
CA ASP A 255 5.45 -12.39 4.78
C ASP A 255 5.80 -12.02 6.22
N VAL A 256 7.05 -11.59 6.47
CA VAL A 256 7.51 -11.17 7.80
C VAL A 256 6.74 -9.95 8.32
N LEU A 257 6.67 -8.88 7.51
CA LEU A 257 6.01 -7.63 7.92
C LEU A 257 4.49 -7.80 8.11
N VAL A 258 3.85 -8.60 7.27
CA VAL A 258 2.40 -8.89 7.40
C VAL A 258 2.14 -9.80 8.61
N ALA A 259 3.00 -10.78 8.88
CA ALA A 259 2.86 -11.65 10.05
C ALA A 259 3.07 -10.86 11.36
N ALA A 260 4.04 -9.94 11.42
CA ALA A 260 4.23 -9.04 12.54
C ALA A 260 3.00 -8.14 12.76
N MET A 261 2.44 -7.60 11.66
CA MET A 261 1.23 -6.79 11.74
C MET A 261 0.01 -7.61 12.21
N ALA A 262 -0.15 -8.85 11.76
CA ALA A 262 -1.21 -9.73 12.24
C ALA A 262 -1.08 -10.00 13.75
N GLY A 263 0.15 -10.14 14.26
CA GLY A 263 0.43 -10.23 15.69
C GLY A 263 0.07 -8.97 16.46
N ALA A 264 0.43 -7.80 15.92
CA ALA A 264 0.07 -6.52 16.51
C ALA A 264 -1.46 -6.32 16.61
N LEU A 265 -2.17 -6.63 15.53
CA LEU A 265 -3.64 -6.57 15.52
C LEU A 265 -4.25 -7.56 16.50
N ARG A 266 -3.67 -8.77 16.65
CA ARG A 266 -4.05 -9.75 17.67
C ARG A 266 -3.95 -9.15 19.08
N ARG A 267 -2.77 -8.62 19.44
CA ARG A 267 -2.53 -8.01 20.77
C ARG A 267 -3.48 -6.86 21.04
N TYR A 268 -3.79 -6.05 20.05
CA TYR A 268 -4.75 -4.96 20.19
C TYR A 268 -6.16 -5.48 20.50
N VAL A 269 -6.61 -6.54 19.82
CA VAL A 269 -7.91 -7.18 20.07
C VAL A 269 -7.96 -7.74 21.48
N GLU A 270 -6.89 -8.40 21.94
CA GLU A 270 -6.77 -8.93 23.31
C GLU A 270 -6.80 -7.81 24.37
N ALA A 271 -6.06 -6.72 24.14
CA ALA A 271 -6.04 -5.56 25.04
C ALA A 271 -7.42 -4.88 25.16
N ARG A 272 -8.28 -5.05 24.16
CA ARG A 272 -9.68 -4.56 24.18
C ARG A 272 -10.65 -5.55 24.84
N GLY A 273 -10.14 -6.64 25.43
CA GLY A 273 -10.95 -7.65 26.11
C GLY A 273 -11.68 -8.62 25.18
N ASP A 274 -11.34 -8.65 23.90
CA ASP A 274 -11.90 -9.58 22.92
C ASP A 274 -10.95 -10.77 22.71
N ASN A 275 -11.51 -11.98 22.48
CA ASN A 275 -10.73 -13.18 22.23
C ASN A 275 -10.46 -13.32 20.72
N PRO A 276 -9.21 -13.20 20.26
CA PRO A 276 -8.87 -13.41 18.85
C PRO A 276 -8.76 -14.87 18.44
N GLN A 277 -8.73 -15.82 19.37
CA GLN A 277 -8.53 -17.24 19.07
C GLN A 277 -9.58 -17.76 18.09
N GLY A 278 -9.11 -18.38 17.01
CA GLY A 278 -9.97 -18.90 15.94
C GLY A 278 -10.59 -17.82 15.05
N LYS A 279 -10.33 -16.53 15.29
CA LYS A 279 -10.81 -15.45 14.44
C LYS A 279 -9.83 -15.15 13.32
N GLU A 280 -10.39 -14.77 12.17
CA GLU A 280 -9.69 -14.28 11.00
C GLU A 280 -10.29 -12.95 10.56
N ILE A 281 -9.46 -11.98 10.31
CA ILE A 281 -9.85 -10.74 9.63
C ILE A 281 -9.16 -10.66 8.28
N ARG A 282 -9.73 -9.88 7.38
CA ARG A 282 -9.18 -9.75 6.03
C ARG A 282 -8.66 -8.35 5.79
N ALA A 283 -7.52 -8.30 5.13
CA ALA A 283 -7.00 -7.10 4.54
C ALA A 283 -7.37 -7.02 3.05
N MET A 284 -7.86 -5.88 2.62
CA MET A 284 -7.95 -5.52 1.21
C MET A 284 -6.60 -4.98 0.77
N VAL A 285 -5.95 -5.69 -0.15
CA VAL A 285 -4.61 -5.33 -0.65
C VAL A 285 -4.74 -4.86 -2.10
N PRO A 286 -4.46 -3.58 -2.38
CA PRO A 286 -4.38 -3.08 -3.75
C PRO A 286 -3.10 -3.59 -4.41
N VAL A 287 -3.24 -4.10 -5.64
CA VAL A 287 -2.15 -4.63 -6.45
C VAL A 287 -2.08 -3.85 -7.76
N ASP A 288 -0.92 -3.30 -8.07
CA ASP A 288 -0.67 -2.63 -9.36
C ASP A 288 -0.55 -3.68 -10.47
N ILE A 289 -1.41 -3.56 -11.48
CA ILE A 289 -1.43 -4.45 -12.66
C ILE A 289 -0.88 -3.79 -13.92
N ARG A 290 -0.22 -2.63 -13.81
CA ARG A 290 0.40 -1.95 -14.96
C ARG A 290 1.52 -2.76 -15.56
N GLY A 291 1.67 -2.64 -16.88
CA GLY A 291 2.90 -3.02 -17.56
C GLY A 291 4.04 -2.02 -17.27
N PRO A 292 5.29 -2.42 -17.52
CA PRO A 292 6.47 -1.59 -17.28
C PRO A 292 6.48 -0.26 -18.06
N GLU A 293 5.80 -0.22 -19.18
CA GLU A 293 5.72 0.92 -20.12
C GLU A 293 4.63 1.93 -19.74
N ASP A 294 3.75 1.62 -18.78
CA ASP A 294 2.59 2.45 -18.48
C ASP A 294 2.91 3.48 -17.39
N THR A 295 3.26 4.69 -17.82
CA THR A 295 3.58 5.83 -16.95
C THR A 295 2.40 6.78 -16.69
N LYS A 296 1.21 6.51 -17.25
CA LYS A 296 0.05 7.41 -17.16
C LYS A 296 -0.49 7.51 -15.73
N LEU A 297 -0.93 8.70 -15.36
CA LEU A 297 -1.70 8.95 -14.14
C LEU A 297 -3.12 8.40 -14.32
N THR A 298 -3.27 7.11 -14.07
CA THR A 298 -4.56 6.40 -14.15
C THR A 298 -4.66 5.41 -12.99
N ASN A 299 -5.88 5.03 -12.62
CA ASN A 299 -6.12 4.00 -11.62
C ASN A 299 -6.13 2.62 -12.30
N ARG A 300 -5.05 1.85 -12.13
CA ARG A 300 -4.92 0.47 -12.61
C ARG A 300 -4.60 -0.48 -11.47
N LEU A 301 -5.54 -0.57 -10.55
CA LEU A 301 -5.43 -1.41 -9.37
C LEU A 301 -6.39 -2.59 -9.46
N ALA A 302 -5.88 -3.77 -9.14
CA ALA A 302 -6.68 -4.90 -8.71
C ALA A 302 -6.77 -4.90 -7.17
N LEU A 303 -7.80 -5.52 -6.63
CA LEU A 303 -7.95 -5.73 -5.21
C LEU A 303 -7.90 -7.22 -4.93
N VAL A 304 -7.08 -7.63 -3.97
CA VAL A 304 -7.04 -8.99 -3.46
C VAL A 304 -7.36 -9.00 -1.97
N TYR A 305 -7.92 -10.10 -1.49
CA TYR A 305 -8.35 -10.24 -0.11
C TYR A 305 -7.40 -11.21 0.60
N LEU A 306 -6.59 -10.65 1.50
CA LEU A 306 -5.59 -11.39 2.27
C LEU A 306 -6.12 -11.68 3.67
N PRO A 307 -6.33 -12.96 4.03
CA PRO A 307 -6.63 -13.32 5.40
C PRO A 307 -5.42 -13.03 6.30
N LEU A 308 -5.67 -12.36 7.42
CA LEU A 308 -4.69 -12.08 8.46
C LEU A 308 -4.94 -13.02 9.63
N PRO A 309 -3.99 -13.92 9.96
CA PRO A 309 -4.20 -14.96 10.96
C PRO A 309 -4.02 -14.43 12.38
N ILE A 310 -4.87 -13.50 12.81
CA ILE A 310 -4.86 -12.91 14.16
C ILE A 310 -5.21 -13.96 15.24
N GLY A 311 -5.86 -15.07 14.86
CA GLY A 311 -6.22 -16.18 15.74
C GLY A 311 -5.03 -17.02 16.20
N ILE A 312 -3.88 -16.93 15.54
CA ILE A 312 -2.69 -17.73 15.83
C ILE A 312 -1.78 -16.98 16.80
N ALA A 313 -1.53 -17.56 17.97
CA ALA A 313 -0.73 -16.94 19.02
C ALA A 313 0.78 -17.08 18.75
N ASP A 314 1.23 -18.26 18.34
CA ASP A 314 2.64 -18.52 18.08
C ASP A 314 3.12 -17.71 16.87
N PRO A 315 4.22 -16.93 16.97
CA PRO A 315 4.70 -16.09 15.88
C PRO A 315 5.19 -16.89 14.67
N ILE A 316 5.79 -18.07 14.88
CA ILE A 316 6.30 -18.90 13.78
C ILE A 316 5.13 -19.51 13.00
N ASP A 317 4.15 -20.09 13.70
CA ASP A 317 2.94 -20.64 13.07
C ASP A 317 2.18 -19.53 12.32
N ARG A 318 2.10 -18.32 12.89
CA ARG A 318 1.48 -17.14 12.27
C ARG A 318 2.23 -16.71 11.01
N LEU A 319 3.57 -16.75 11.00
CA LEU A 319 4.38 -16.48 9.81
C LEU A 319 4.14 -17.52 8.71
N LEU A 320 4.14 -18.80 9.05
CA LEU A 320 3.89 -19.89 8.11
C LEU A 320 2.50 -19.79 7.48
N GLU A 321 1.48 -19.49 8.28
CA GLU A 321 0.12 -19.31 7.78
C GLU A 321 0.00 -18.06 6.90
N THR A 322 0.64 -16.95 7.29
CA THR A 322 0.71 -15.74 6.46
C THR A 322 1.35 -16.05 5.10
N LYS A 323 2.48 -16.76 5.09
CA LYS A 323 3.17 -17.20 3.86
C LYS A 323 2.24 -18.06 3.00
N ARG A 324 1.52 -19.00 3.60
CA ARG A 324 0.55 -19.87 2.89
C ARG A 324 -0.54 -19.03 2.22
N HIS A 325 -1.11 -18.04 2.91
CA HIS A 325 -2.12 -17.13 2.37
C HIS A 325 -1.56 -16.27 1.24
N MET A 326 -0.37 -15.69 1.41
CA MET A 326 0.29 -14.88 0.40
C MET A 326 0.59 -15.70 -0.87
N ASP A 327 1.08 -16.93 -0.73
CA ASP A 327 1.37 -17.81 -1.86
C ASP A 327 0.08 -18.26 -2.59
N ALA A 328 -1.01 -18.48 -1.87
CA ALA A 328 -2.30 -18.77 -2.47
C ALA A 328 -2.80 -17.62 -3.35
N ILE A 329 -2.67 -16.37 -2.88
CA ILE A 329 -3.03 -15.16 -3.65
C ILE A 329 -2.16 -15.03 -4.89
N LYS A 330 -0.85 -15.23 -4.78
CA LYS A 330 0.10 -15.15 -5.91
C LYS A 330 -0.24 -16.14 -7.03
N ARG A 331 -0.77 -17.31 -6.69
CA ARG A 331 -1.18 -18.36 -7.64
C ARG A 331 -2.61 -18.18 -8.16
N SER A 332 -3.39 -17.28 -7.58
CA SER A 332 -4.79 -17.04 -7.92
C SER A 332 -4.93 -16.03 -9.07
N PRO A 333 -5.91 -16.20 -9.98
CA PRO A 333 -6.29 -15.16 -10.94
C PRO A 333 -7.12 -14.03 -10.30
N GLU A 334 -7.24 -13.97 -8.97
CA GLU A 334 -8.11 -13.04 -8.23
C GLU A 334 -7.85 -11.57 -8.61
N ALA A 335 -6.59 -11.17 -8.74
CA ALA A 335 -6.23 -9.81 -9.13
C ALA A 335 -6.79 -9.42 -10.52
N LEU A 336 -6.71 -10.31 -11.51
CA LEU A 336 -7.25 -10.05 -12.83
C LEU A 336 -8.78 -9.99 -12.82
N VAL A 337 -9.43 -10.89 -12.08
CA VAL A 337 -10.90 -10.97 -11.96
C VAL A 337 -11.44 -9.73 -11.27
N THR A 338 -10.84 -9.31 -10.16
CA THR A 338 -11.28 -8.12 -9.42
C THR A 338 -11.05 -6.84 -10.21
N TYR A 339 -9.95 -6.73 -10.96
CA TYR A 339 -9.74 -5.60 -11.86
C TYR A 339 -10.85 -5.49 -12.90
N GLN A 340 -11.21 -6.58 -13.57
CA GLN A 340 -12.28 -6.56 -14.57
C GLN A 340 -13.65 -6.27 -13.94
N ALA A 341 -13.91 -6.78 -12.75
CA ALA A 341 -15.11 -6.48 -11.99
C ALA A 341 -15.21 -4.98 -11.63
N ILE A 342 -14.11 -4.39 -11.15
CA ILE A 342 -14.03 -2.94 -10.84
C ILE A 342 -14.23 -2.10 -12.10
N ALA A 343 -13.58 -2.46 -13.21
CA ALA A 343 -13.76 -1.79 -14.50
C ALA A 343 -15.22 -1.84 -14.97
N GLY A 344 -15.88 -2.98 -14.80
CA GLY A 344 -17.31 -3.16 -15.09
C GLY A 344 -18.22 -2.27 -14.23
N LEU A 345 -17.85 -1.95 -12.99
CA LEU A 345 -18.60 -1.03 -12.14
C LEU A 345 -18.66 0.41 -12.69
N GLY A 346 -17.73 0.79 -13.55
CA GLY A 346 -17.72 2.11 -14.20
C GLY A 346 -18.84 2.31 -15.21
N VAL A 347 -19.48 1.23 -15.68
CA VAL A 347 -20.57 1.28 -16.69
C VAL A 347 -21.96 1.06 -16.11
N VAL A 348 -22.09 0.66 -14.85
CA VAL A 348 -23.37 0.51 -14.16
C VAL A 348 -23.80 1.79 -13.45
N SER A 349 -25.07 1.86 -13.01
CA SER A 349 -25.57 3.02 -12.27
C SER A 349 -24.84 3.21 -10.94
N ASP A 350 -24.70 4.46 -10.47
CA ASP A 350 -24.06 4.80 -9.20
C ASP A 350 -24.68 4.07 -7.99
N ARG A 351 -26.00 3.77 -8.05
CA ARG A 351 -26.69 3.03 -7.00
C ARG A 351 -26.16 1.60 -6.91
N ILE A 352 -26.09 0.90 -8.05
CA ILE A 352 -25.56 -0.48 -8.11
C ILE A 352 -24.09 -0.50 -7.71
N ALA A 353 -23.29 0.41 -8.25
CA ALA A 353 -21.87 0.51 -7.91
C ALA A 353 -21.65 0.75 -6.40
N ARG A 354 -22.49 1.57 -5.75
CA ARG A 354 -22.42 1.79 -4.29
C ARG A 354 -22.78 0.54 -3.51
N SER A 355 -23.85 -0.16 -3.88
CA SER A 355 -24.29 -1.38 -3.20
C SER A 355 -23.23 -2.48 -3.28
N VAL A 356 -22.63 -2.68 -4.47
CA VAL A 356 -21.57 -3.66 -4.67
C VAL A 356 -20.33 -3.30 -3.82
N ARG A 357 -19.92 -2.04 -3.82
CA ARG A 357 -18.79 -1.59 -2.99
C ARG A 357 -19.07 -1.76 -1.50
N GLY A 358 -20.26 -1.39 -1.03
CA GLY A 358 -20.67 -1.59 0.35
C GLY A 358 -20.63 -3.06 0.75
N TYR A 359 -21.11 -3.93 -0.12
CA TYR A 359 -21.03 -5.38 0.08
C TYR A 359 -19.60 -5.86 0.25
N TYR A 360 -18.69 -5.49 -0.65
CA TYR A 360 -17.29 -5.94 -0.55
C TYR A 360 -16.54 -5.27 0.61
N ALA A 361 -16.80 -4.00 0.92
CA ALA A 361 -16.21 -3.32 2.07
C ALA A 361 -16.63 -3.98 3.41
N SER A 362 -17.84 -4.56 3.47
CA SER A 362 -18.28 -5.28 4.67
C SER A 362 -17.54 -6.61 4.92
N LYS A 363 -16.83 -7.12 3.92
CA LYS A 363 -16.10 -8.40 3.97
C LYS A 363 -14.66 -8.29 4.47
N VAL A 364 -14.20 -7.06 4.76
CA VAL A 364 -12.83 -6.77 5.17
C VAL A 364 -12.83 -5.78 6.33
N SER A 365 -11.82 -5.83 7.16
CA SER A 365 -11.64 -4.93 8.30
C SER A 365 -10.51 -3.94 8.08
N VAL A 366 -9.56 -4.25 7.20
CA VAL A 366 -8.31 -3.51 7.02
C VAL A 366 -8.05 -3.25 5.53
N VAL A 367 -7.49 -2.08 5.20
CA VAL A 367 -6.76 -1.88 3.93
C VAL A 367 -5.28 -1.98 4.25
N LEU A 368 -4.54 -2.80 3.51
CA LEU A 368 -3.10 -2.97 3.70
C LEU A 368 -2.38 -2.76 2.37
N THR A 369 -1.37 -1.90 2.36
CA THR A 369 -0.50 -1.71 1.21
C THR A 369 0.96 -1.78 1.61
N ASN A 370 1.78 -2.35 0.76
CA ASN A 370 3.24 -2.34 0.90
C ASN A 370 3.84 -1.81 -0.41
N VAL A 371 4.56 -0.70 -0.31
CA VAL A 371 5.17 -0.02 -1.46
C VAL A 371 6.66 0.14 -1.19
N PRO A 372 7.53 -0.47 -2.01
CA PRO A 372 8.96 -0.21 -1.93
C PRO A 372 9.25 1.21 -2.44
N GLY A 373 9.99 1.96 -1.67
CA GLY A 373 10.51 3.27 -2.05
C GLY A 373 11.99 3.22 -2.44
N PRO A 374 12.61 4.38 -2.71
CA PRO A 374 14.01 4.48 -3.08
C PRO A 374 14.95 4.06 -1.95
N SER A 375 16.01 3.36 -2.30
CA SER A 375 17.03 2.93 -1.35
C SER A 375 18.03 4.03 -0.95
N GLN A 376 18.12 5.07 -1.77
CA GLN A 376 18.99 6.23 -1.54
C GLN A 376 18.25 7.33 -0.77
N LYS A 377 19.04 8.14 -0.05
CA LYS A 377 18.53 9.35 0.58
C LYS A 377 18.17 10.39 -0.49
N LEU A 378 17.08 11.10 -0.27
CA LEU A 378 16.57 12.14 -1.17
C LEU A 378 16.54 13.49 -0.46
N TYR A 379 16.45 14.53 -1.26
CA TYR A 379 16.36 15.92 -0.81
C TYR A 379 15.11 16.57 -1.39
N PHE A 380 14.51 17.44 -0.62
CA PHE A 380 13.38 18.26 -1.06
C PHE A 380 13.67 19.73 -0.77
N ALA A 381 13.60 20.56 -1.81
CA ALA A 381 13.96 21.98 -1.72
C ALA A 381 15.31 22.21 -1.01
N GLY A 382 16.32 21.40 -1.34
CA GLY A 382 17.68 21.49 -0.79
C GLY A 382 17.85 20.94 0.62
N LYS A 383 16.85 20.32 1.24
CA LYS A 383 16.91 19.73 2.57
C LYS A 383 16.75 18.23 2.55
N LEU A 384 17.51 17.54 3.43
CA LEU A 384 17.50 16.09 3.53
C LEU A 384 16.10 15.60 3.97
N LEU A 385 15.53 14.71 3.19
CA LEU A 385 14.33 13.97 3.52
C LEU A 385 14.73 12.81 4.42
N ASP A 386 14.29 12.84 5.67
CA ASP A 386 14.65 11.85 6.69
C ASP A 386 13.72 10.65 6.67
N THR A 387 12.42 10.90 6.69
CA THR A 387 11.40 9.85 6.79
C THR A 387 10.23 10.14 5.86
N ILE A 388 9.70 9.10 5.24
CA ILE A 388 8.47 9.14 4.45
C ILE A 388 7.45 8.23 5.12
N VAL A 389 6.28 8.79 5.42
CA VAL A 389 5.10 8.04 5.89
C VAL A 389 3.91 8.40 5.03
N PHE A 390 3.08 7.44 4.71
CA PHE A 390 1.79 7.71 4.09
C PHE A 390 0.70 6.82 4.69
N TRP A 391 -0.54 7.23 4.51
CA TRP A 391 -1.71 6.49 4.97
C TRP A 391 -2.61 6.18 3.79
N VAL A 392 -2.90 4.89 3.65
CA VAL A 392 -3.78 4.39 2.61
C VAL A 392 -5.22 4.83 2.89
N PRO A 393 -5.97 5.27 1.86
CA PRO A 393 -7.36 5.68 2.06
C PRO A 393 -8.23 4.49 2.45
N GLN A 394 -9.04 4.69 3.46
CA GLN A 394 -10.08 3.76 3.87
C GLN A 394 -11.29 3.86 2.92
N SER A 395 -12.06 2.79 2.78
CA SER A 395 -13.23 2.74 1.90
C SER A 395 -14.44 2.10 2.60
N GLY A 396 -15.62 2.64 2.38
CA GLY A 396 -16.85 2.09 2.93
C GLY A 396 -16.83 2.02 4.45
N SER A 397 -17.01 0.83 5.02
CA SER A 397 -17.03 0.55 6.47
C SER A 397 -15.67 0.09 7.03
N ILE A 398 -14.59 0.24 6.28
CA ILE A 398 -13.26 -0.17 6.73
C ILE A 398 -12.71 0.89 7.68
N GLY A 399 -12.41 0.49 8.90
CA GLY A 399 -11.95 1.38 9.97
C GLY A 399 -10.44 1.48 10.11
N VAL A 400 -9.65 0.61 9.47
CA VAL A 400 -8.19 0.55 9.63
C VAL A 400 -7.50 0.59 8.27
N GLY A 401 -6.48 1.43 8.13
CA GLY A 401 -5.60 1.48 6.97
C GLY A 401 -4.14 1.34 7.42
N ILE A 402 -3.42 0.44 6.80
CA ILE A 402 -2.02 0.11 7.09
C ILE A 402 -1.21 0.32 5.82
N SER A 403 -0.17 1.12 5.91
CA SER A 403 0.82 1.29 4.86
C SER A 403 2.19 0.86 5.34
N ILE A 404 2.89 0.11 4.53
CA ILE A 404 4.28 -0.27 4.72
C ILE A 404 5.08 0.41 3.62
N PHE A 405 6.13 1.13 3.98
CA PHE A 405 6.95 1.84 3.01
C PHE A 405 8.43 1.71 3.36
N SER A 406 9.26 1.30 2.40
CA SER A 406 10.71 1.30 2.59
C SER A 406 11.32 2.54 1.94
N TYR A 407 12.21 3.22 2.69
CA TYR A 407 12.93 4.39 2.22
C TYR A 407 14.32 4.45 2.86
N ALA A 408 15.34 4.71 2.05
CA ALA A 408 16.74 4.89 2.51
C ALA A 408 17.22 3.77 3.46
N GLY A 409 16.84 2.52 3.17
CA GLY A 409 17.22 1.36 3.99
C GLY A 409 16.41 1.16 5.26
N GLN A 410 15.34 1.94 5.46
CA GLN A 410 14.42 1.81 6.59
C GLN A 410 13.03 1.38 6.10
N VAL A 411 12.30 0.62 6.91
CA VAL A 411 10.90 0.27 6.70
C VAL A 411 10.06 1.01 7.73
N ASN A 412 9.12 1.82 7.26
CA ASN A 412 8.18 2.57 8.11
C ASN A 412 6.75 2.03 7.92
N ILE A 413 6.02 1.96 9.02
CA ILE A 413 4.59 1.65 9.02
C ILE A 413 3.81 2.94 9.26
N GLY A 414 2.83 3.22 8.42
CA GLY A 414 1.82 4.23 8.66
C GLY A 414 0.48 3.56 8.99
N LEU A 415 -0.13 3.94 10.08
CA LEU A 415 -1.41 3.43 10.53
C LEU A 415 -2.42 4.57 10.62
N ILE A 416 -3.57 4.40 9.98
CA ILE A 416 -4.73 5.29 10.13
C ILE A 416 -5.91 4.48 10.61
N THR A 417 -6.56 4.94 11.65
CA THR A 417 -7.71 4.28 12.24
C THR A 417 -8.92 5.21 12.33
N ASP A 418 -10.08 4.62 12.37
CA ASP A 418 -11.29 5.33 12.78
C ASP A 418 -11.26 5.54 14.30
N ARG A 419 -11.38 6.80 14.75
CA ARG A 419 -11.28 7.14 16.18
C ARG A 419 -12.37 6.49 17.03
N GLY A 420 -13.51 6.17 16.45
CA GLY A 420 -14.60 5.47 17.15
C GLY A 420 -14.34 3.97 17.32
N LEU A 421 -13.51 3.37 16.46
CA LEU A 421 -13.18 1.94 16.50
C LEU A 421 -11.84 1.65 17.18
N ALA A 422 -10.81 2.37 16.80
CA ALA A 422 -9.47 2.22 17.36
C ALA A 422 -8.85 3.62 17.60
N PRO A 423 -9.12 4.24 18.77
CA PRO A 423 -8.71 5.62 19.06
C PRO A 423 -7.21 5.79 19.28
N ASP A 424 -6.49 4.74 19.56
CA ASP A 424 -5.11 4.69 20.02
C ASP A 424 -4.22 3.84 19.08
N PRO A 425 -4.03 4.24 17.80
CA PRO A 425 -3.22 3.50 16.83
C PRO A 425 -1.76 3.31 17.24
N ASP A 426 -1.22 4.16 18.10
CA ASP A 426 0.15 4.04 18.62
C ASP A 426 0.36 2.71 19.36
N THR A 427 -0.67 2.20 20.04
CA THR A 427 -0.64 0.88 20.68
C THR A 427 -0.41 -0.24 19.68
N ILE A 428 -1.04 -0.15 18.48
CA ILE A 428 -0.85 -1.15 17.42
C ILE A 428 0.56 -1.03 16.82
N VAL A 429 1.06 0.19 16.64
CA VAL A 429 2.42 0.43 16.13
C VAL A 429 3.48 -0.08 17.10
N THR A 430 3.29 0.14 18.39
CA THR A 430 4.19 -0.41 19.43
C THR A 430 4.17 -1.94 19.43
N ALA A 431 2.98 -2.54 19.40
CA ALA A 431 2.83 -3.97 19.30
C ALA A 431 3.46 -4.57 18.02
N PHE A 432 3.40 -3.83 16.90
CA PHE A 432 4.07 -4.24 15.66
C PHE A 432 5.59 -4.29 15.83
N GLN A 433 6.18 -3.30 16.48
CA GLN A 433 7.63 -3.30 16.77
C GLN A 433 8.03 -4.50 17.64
N GLU A 434 7.27 -4.77 18.72
CA GLU A 434 7.51 -5.89 19.60
C GLU A 434 7.37 -7.25 18.88
N GLU A 435 6.41 -7.38 17.97
CA GLU A 435 6.25 -8.59 17.15
C GLU A 435 7.43 -8.78 16.19
N PHE A 436 7.91 -7.70 15.58
CA PHE A 436 9.08 -7.75 14.73
C PHE A 436 10.34 -8.10 15.53
N ASP A 437 10.53 -7.51 16.70
CA ASP A 437 11.66 -7.80 17.60
C ASP A 437 11.65 -9.27 18.05
N SER A 438 10.46 -9.84 18.24
CA SER A 438 10.30 -11.27 18.53
C SER A 438 10.76 -12.14 17.35
N PHE A 439 10.40 -11.81 16.11
CA PHE A 439 10.90 -12.51 14.93
C PHE A 439 12.41 -12.39 14.78
N PHE A 440 12.94 -11.19 15.01
CA PHE A 440 14.38 -10.93 14.93
C PHE A 440 15.17 -11.75 15.95
N TYR A 441 14.67 -11.83 17.19
CA TYR A 441 15.25 -12.67 18.24
C TYR A 441 15.21 -14.17 17.85
N LEU A 442 14.06 -14.67 17.42
CA LEU A 442 13.89 -16.08 17.02
C LEU A 442 14.80 -16.45 15.84
N ALA A 443 14.97 -15.54 14.87
CA ALA A 443 15.88 -15.74 13.76
C ALA A 443 17.35 -15.86 14.23
N HIS A 444 17.78 -15.03 15.19
CA HIS A 444 19.11 -15.13 15.78
C HIS A 444 19.34 -16.46 16.52
N VAL A 445 18.34 -16.89 17.28
CA VAL A 445 18.42 -18.19 17.99
C VAL A 445 18.56 -19.34 16.99
N GLN A 446 17.79 -19.32 15.92
CA GLN A 446 17.84 -20.35 14.88
C GLN A 446 19.19 -20.36 14.15
N GLU A 447 19.75 -19.18 13.83
CA GLU A 447 21.06 -19.08 13.22
C GLU A 447 22.19 -19.60 14.11
N LEU A 448 22.16 -19.25 15.41
CA LEU A 448 23.14 -19.75 16.39
C LEU A 448 23.07 -21.27 16.54
N GLN A 449 21.89 -21.83 16.54
CA GLN A 449 21.70 -23.28 16.58
C GLN A 449 22.23 -23.95 15.31
N ALA A 450 21.96 -23.38 14.14
CA ALA A 450 22.46 -23.89 12.87
C ALA A 450 24.01 -23.86 12.81
N ARG A 451 24.63 -22.78 13.27
CA ARG A 451 26.12 -22.67 13.36
C ARG A 451 26.70 -23.72 14.30
N ARG A 452 26.08 -23.93 15.47
CA ARG A 452 26.51 -24.93 16.46
C ARG A 452 26.41 -26.35 15.93
N ASN A 453 25.38 -26.64 15.14
CA ASN A 453 25.20 -27.94 14.50
C ASN A 453 26.12 -28.15 13.29
N ALA A 454 26.61 -27.09 12.67
CA ALA A 454 27.53 -27.13 11.54
C ALA A 454 29.02 -27.20 11.96
N GLU A 455 29.37 -26.87 13.24
CA GLU A 455 30.71 -27.09 13.77
C GLU A 455 30.92 -28.61 13.97
N PRO A 456 31.74 -29.27 13.15
CA PRO A 456 31.96 -30.71 13.33
C PRO A 456 32.69 -30.97 14.66
N ALA A 457 32.45 -32.13 15.23
CA ALA A 457 33.10 -32.66 16.43
C ALA A 457 34.63 -32.87 16.28
N SER A 458 35.35 -31.88 15.72
CA SER A 458 36.79 -31.89 15.44
C SER A 458 37.67 -31.73 16.71
N ARG A 459 37.05 -31.59 17.91
CA ARG A 459 37.80 -31.46 19.17
C ARG A 459 37.86 -32.73 20.03
N ALA A 460 37.21 -33.81 19.59
CA ALA A 460 37.20 -35.06 20.38
C ALA A 460 38.31 -36.08 19.99
N GLY A 461 39.14 -35.75 19.01
CA GLY A 461 40.12 -36.70 18.42
C GLY A 461 41.62 -36.47 18.74
N SER A 462 41.98 -35.51 19.60
CA SER A 462 43.41 -35.23 19.88
C SER A 462 43.88 -35.57 21.29
N ALA A 463 43.18 -36.45 22.01
CA ALA A 463 43.56 -36.86 23.37
C ALA A 463 43.66 -38.38 23.55
N SER A 464 44.24 -39.09 22.59
CA SER A 464 44.68 -40.48 22.80
C SER A 464 45.74 -40.87 21.75
N ASN A 465 46.96 -40.41 21.97
CA ASN A 465 48.18 -41.10 21.54
C ASN A 465 49.38 -40.41 22.21
N SER A 466 49.59 -40.75 23.47
CA SER A 466 50.90 -40.67 24.12
C SER A 466 50.88 -41.69 25.25
N ASP A 467 51.25 -42.91 24.87
CA ASP A 467 51.95 -43.88 25.68
C ASP A 467 52.73 -44.80 24.76
#